data_e034698c13457b8c9aeb6344ed9b59e2
#
_entry.id   e034698c13457b8c9aeb6344ed9b59e2
#
_cell.length_a   1.000
_cell.length_b   1.000
_cell.length_c   1.000
_cell.angle_alpha   90.00
_cell.angle_beta   90.00
_cell.angle_gamma   90.00
#
_symmetry.space_group_name_H-M   'P 1'
#
loop_
_entity.id
_entity.type
_entity.pdbx_description
1 polymer ?
#
loop_
_entity_poly.entity_id
_entity_poly.type
_entity_poly.pdbx_seq_one_letter_code
_entity_poly.pdbx_strand_id
1 'polypeptide(L)'
;MANYHIDLKSNCIFNRAIGNEKLFKNDENYKYFLKKYLHHITPIADTLSWCLLPNHFHLMICIKPEDEISDHYNFSKKKLPQSTDILPDFIMERFSNFFNGYTKAFNKQHKRKGSLFMDYMKRVEIDNTNQLLATTFYIHKNAVHHGLCKNIDDWKWSSYHTFLSEKATVLKREVVLDWFGGIEEFLNYHQQEIHLKEAIILEE
;
A
#
# COMPACT_ATOMS: atom_id res chain seq x y z
N MET A 1 -19.00 12.45 9.90
CA MET A 1 -18.45 11.86 8.68
C MET A 1 -17.28 12.72 8.28
N ALA A 2 -16.07 12.21 8.34
CA ALA A 2 -14.91 12.94 7.83
C ALA A 2 -15.10 13.05 6.31
N ASN A 3 -15.25 14.27 5.81
CA ASN A 3 -15.19 14.53 4.37
C ASN A 3 -13.77 14.23 3.92
N TYR A 4 -13.52 13.01 3.45
CA TYR A 4 -12.32 12.70 2.68
C TYR A 4 -12.50 13.38 1.32
N HIS A 5 -12.30 14.69 1.29
CA HIS A 5 -12.14 15.40 0.05
C HIS A 5 -10.84 14.92 -0.62
N ILE A 6 -10.88 14.83 -1.95
CA ILE A 6 -9.78 14.49 -2.86
C ILE A 6 -8.51 15.36 -2.63
N ASP A 7 -8.60 16.41 -1.83
CA ASP A 7 -7.49 17.29 -1.42
C ASP A 7 -6.42 16.62 -0.55
N LEU A 8 -6.70 15.44 0.01
CA LEU A 8 -5.69 14.64 0.68
C LEU A 8 -4.99 13.77 -0.37
N LYS A 9 -3.76 14.14 -0.72
CA LYS A 9 -2.93 13.51 -1.76
C LYS A 9 -2.84 12.00 -1.60
N SER A 10 -3.76 11.29 -2.26
CA SER A 10 -3.71 9.83 -2.36
C SER A 10 -2.61 9.43 -3.33
N ASN A 11 -1.81 8.45 -2.97
CA ASN A 11 -0.72 7.98 -3.79
C ASN A 11 -0.78 6.46 -3.93
N CYS A 12 -0.59 5.96 -5.14
CA CYS A 12 -0.20 4.59 -5.33
C CYS A 12 1.32 4.48 -5.21
N ILE A 13 1.76 3.70 -4.23
CA ILE A 13 3.18 3.42 -3.97
C ILE A 13 3.47 2.00 -4.39
N PHE A 14 4.54 1.81 -5.14
CA PHE A 14 5.00 0.48 -5.51
C PHE A 14 6.52 0.38 -5.53
N ASN A 15 7.03 -0.82 -5.29
CA ASN A 15 8.43 -1.15 -5.43
C ASN A 15 8.58 -2.64 -5.74
N ARG A 16 9.70 -3.02 -6.32
CA ARG A 16 10.01 -4.40 -6.67
C ARG A 16 11.37 -4.82 -6.15
N ALA A 17 11.59 -6.13 -6.13
CA ALA A 17 12.89 -6.71 -5.84
C ALA A 17 13.91 -6.37 -6.92
N ILE A 18 15.18 -6.32 -6.54
CA ILE A 18 16.31 -6.16 -7.47
C ILE A 18 16.45 -7.42 -8.34
N GLY A 19 16.59 -7.23 -9.63
CA GLY A 19 16.78 -8.31 -10.61
C GLY A 19 15.64 -9.35 -10.57
N ASN A 20 15.99 -10.62 -10.52
CA ASN A 20 15.02 -11.73 -10.47
C ASN A 20 14.71 -12.22 -9.03
N GLU A 21 15.03 -11.44 -8.03
CA GLU A 21 14.77 -11.79 -6.63
C GLU A 21 13.27 -11.76 -6.31
N LYS A 22 12.91 -12.50 -5.27
CA LYS A 22 11.56 -12.46 -4.68
C LYS A 22 11.60 -11.67 -3.38
N LEU A 23 10.62 -10.77 -3.19
CA LEU A 23 10.37 -10.11 -1.90
C LEU A 23 9.78 -11.10 -0.90
N PHE A 24 8.96 -12.02 -1.39
CA PHE A 24 8.24 -12.97 -0.57
C PHE A 24 8.48 -14.39 -1.08
N LYS A 25 9.18 -15.22 -0.31
CA LYS A 25 9.49 -16.63 -0.62
C LYS A 25 8.56 -17.62 0.10
N ASN A 26 7.92 -17.17 1.18
CA ASN A 26 6.97 -17.95 1.98
C ASN A 26 6.00 -17.03 2.73
N ASP A 27 4.96 -17.60 3.33
CA ASP A 27 3.91 -16.88 4.05
C ASP A 27 4.46 -16.00 5.20
N GLU A 28 5.54 -16.43 5.86
CA GLU A 28 6.15 -15.65 6.94
C GLU A 28 6.74 -14.32 6.46
N ASN A 29 7.23 -14.28 5.21
CA ASN A 29 7.71 -13.04 4.61
C ASN A 29 6.56 -12.04 4.42
N TYR A 30 5.41 -12.48 3.89
CA TYR A 30 4.22 -11.62 3.74
C TYR A 30 3.72 -11.10 5.08
N LYS A 31 3.56 -11.98 6.07
CA LYS A 31 3.12 -11.61 7.42
C LYS A 31 4.07 -10.61 8.07
N TYR A 32 5.38 -10.84 7.95
CA TYR A 32 6.37 -9.96 8.53
C TYR A 32 6.41 -8.59 7.84
N PHE A 33 6.25 -8.55 6.51
CA PHE A 33 6.13 -7.31 5.75
C PHE A 33 4.93 -6.49 6.24
N LEU A 34 3.75 -7.11 6.32
CA LEU A 34 2.54 -6.45 6.84
C LEU A 34 2.72 -5.98 8.29
N LYS A 35 3.36 -6.78 9.15
CA LYS A 35 3.68 -6.37 10.53
C LYS A 35 4.57 -5.13 10.55
N LYS A 36 5.59 -5.06 9.69
CA LYS A 36 6.47 -3.89 9.58
C LYS A 36 5.74 -2.69 8.99
N TYR A 37 4.89 -2.91 8.00
CA TYR A 37 4.02 -1.90 7.42
C TYR A 37 3.12 -1.26 8.49
N LEU A 38 2.41 -2.07 9.26
CA LEU A 38 1.58 -1.59 10.37
C LEU A 38 2.37 -0.74 11.38
N HIS A 39 3.59 -1.13 11.69
CA HIS A 39 4.42 -0.40 12.67
C HIS A 39 4.95 0.94 12.14
N HIS A 40 5.35 0.98 10.87
CA HIS A 40 6.05 2.15 10.33
C HIS A 40 5.15 3.09 9.53
N ILE A 41 4.15 2.57 8.81
CA ILE A 41 3.39 3.33 7.83
C ILE A 41 2.02 3.75 8.33
N THR A 42 1.27 2.88 9.03
CA THR A 42 -0.08 3.25 9.48
C THR A 42 -0.12 4.46 10.43
N PRO A 43 0.94 4.79 11.19
CA PRO A 43 0.94 6.03 11.97
C PRO A 43 1.00 7.31 11.13
N ILE A 44 1.48 7.25 9.89
CA ILE A 44 1.69 8.40 9.01
C ILE A 44 0.81 8.39 7.75
N ALA A 45 0.16 7.29 7.47
CA ALA A 45 -0.69 7.16 6.30
C ALA A 45 -1.86 6.20 6.53
N ASP A 46 -3.00 6.53 5.97
CA ASP A 46 -4.16 5.68 5.86
C ASP A 46 -4.01 4.73 4.68
N THR A 47 -4.37 3.47 4.87
CA THR A 47 -4.31 2.45 3.83
C THR A 47 -5.66 2.34 3.12
N LEU A 48 -5.64 2.44 1.80
CA LEU A 48 -6.85 2.40 0.96
C LEU A 48 -6.99 1.04 0.25
N SER A 49 -5.92 0.53 -0.35
CA SER A 49 -5.87 -0.82 -0.92
C SER A 49 -4.43 -1.31 -1.02
N TRP A 50 -4.24 -2.63 -1.14
CA TRP A 50 -2.92 -3.22 -1.30
C TRP A 50 -2.96 -4.59 -1.96
N CYS A 51 -1.84 -4.95 -2.62
CA CYS A 51 -1.56 -6.28 -3.12
C CYS A 51 -0.06 -6.57 -3.02
N LEU A 52 0.29 -7.74 -2.48
CA LEU A 52 1.67 -8.21 -2.36
C LEU A 52 1.89 -9.40 -3.29
N LEU A 53 2.79 -9.25 -4.25
CA LEU A 53 3.15 -10.29 -5.21
C LEU A 53 4.56 -10.81 -4.91
N PRO A 54 4.95 -11.98 -5.39
CA PRO A 54 6.22 -12.59 -5.00
C PRO A 54 7.46 -11.68 -5.15
N ASN A 55 7.49 -10.78 -6.13
CA ASN A 55 8.64 -9.94 -6.46
C ASN A 55 8.37 -8.44 -6.39
N HIS A 56 7.14 -7.99 -6.16
CA HIS A 56 6.78 -6.58 -6.03
C HIS A 56 5.51 -6.41 -5.17
N PHE A 57 5.15 -5.18 -4.88
CA PHE A 57 3.92 -4.84 -4.17
C PHE A 57 3.33 -3.53 -4.67
N HIS A 58 2.04 -3.37 -4.49
CA HIS A 58 1.29 -2.13 -4.68
C HIS A 58 0.56 -1.77 -3.39
N LEU A 59 0.65 -0.50 -3.00
CA LEU A 59 -0.04 0.07 -1.85
C LEU A 59 -0.70 1.37 -2.29
N MET A 60 -1.99 1.50 -2.14
CA MET A 60 -2.67 2.79 -2.25
C MET A 60 -2.87 3.35 -0.85
N ILE A 61 -2.28 4.51 -0.61
CA ILE A 61 -2.28 5.18 0.69
C ILE A 61 -2.67 6.64 0.55
N CYS A 62 -3.17 7.22 1.62
CA CYS A 62 -3.34 8.64 1.80
C CYS A 62 -2.49 9.10 2.98
N ILE A 63 -1.61 10.08 2.77
CA ILE A 63 -0.80 10.65 3.86
C ILE A 63 -1.76 11.36 4.81
N LYS A 64 -1.58 11.13 6.10
CA LYS A 64 -2.41 11.72 7.15
C LYS A 64 -2.20 13.23 7.28
N PRO A 65 -3.14 13.94 7.90
CA PRO A 65 -3.00 15.35 8.22
C PRO A 65 -1.73 15.65 9.03
N GLU A 66 -1.19 16.87 8.86
CA GLU A 66 0.08 17.29 9.48
C GLU A 66 0.05 17.23 11.00
N ASP A 67 -1.08 17.49 11.63
CA ASP A 67 -1.27 17.39 13.08
C ASP A 67 -1.11 15.95 13.58
N GLU A 68 -1.73 14.96 12.93
CA GLU A 68 -1.57 13.55 13.28
C GLU A 68 -0.11 13.07 13.09
N ILE A 69 0.56 13.53 12.03
CA ILE A 69 1.96 13.21 11.77
C ILE A 69 2.87 13.87 12.82
N SER A 70 2.57 15.12 13.20
CA SER A 70 3.30 15.84 14.25
C SER A 70 3.18 15.17 15.61
N ASP A 71 2.00 14.66 15.96
CA ASP A 71 1.77 13.88 17.16
C ASP A 71 2.59 12.60 17.16
N HIS A 72 2.60 11.88 16.03
CA HIS A 72 3.42 10.68 15.89
C HIS A 72 4.93 10.99 15.91
N TYR A 73 5.35 12.12 15.31
CA TYR A 73 6.74 12.58 15.40
C TYR A 73 7.14 12.81 16.86
N ASN A 74 6.33 13.58 17.62
CA ASN A 74 6.55 13.84 19.03
C ASN A 74 6.67 12.55 19.85
N PHE A 75 5.74 11.61 19.66
CA PHE A 75 5.78 10.29 20.29
C PHE A 75 7.07 9.52 19.95
N SER A 76 7.49 9.52 18.68
CA SER A 76 8.64 8.76 18.19
C SER A 76 9.99 9.37 18.58
N LYS A 77 10.10 10.70 18.51
CA LYS A 77 11.35 11.45 18.76
C LYS A 77 11.44 12.00 20.20
N LYS A 78 10.35 11.93 20.96
CA LYS A 78 10.20 12.53 22.30
C LYS A 78 10.47 14.04 22.31
N LYS A 79 10.11 14.72 21.24
CA LYS A 79 10.21 16.18 21.06
C LYS A 79 9.24 16.66 20.01
N LEU A 80 8.75 17.88 20.13
CA LEU A 80 7.93 18.51 19.11
C LEU A 80 8.76 18.83 17.84
N PRO A 81 8.16 18.80 16.66
CA PRO A 81 8.81 19.30 15.45
C PRO A 81 9.08 20.79 15.60
N GLN A 82 10.25 21.25 15.13
CA GLN A 82 10.61 22.67 15.16
C GLN A 82 9.82 23.48 14.11
N SER A 83 9.45 22.82 13.01
CA SER A 83 8.62 23.33 11.92
C SER A 83 7.95 22.14 11.24
N THR A 84 6.80 22.35 10.55
CA THR A 84 6.17 21.34 9.70
C THR A 84 7.04 20.97 8.49
N ASP A 85 8.00 21.81 8.11
CA ASP A 85 8.95 21.55 7.00
C ASP A 85 9.77 20.27 7.19
N ILE A 86 9.88 19.76 8.42
CA ILE A 86 10.60 18.48 8.69
C ILE A 86 9.72 17.25 8.51
N LEU A 87 8.41 17.39 8.37
CA LEU A 87 7.50 16.25 8.28
C LEU A 87 7.70 15.42 7.01
N PRO A 88 7.97 16.01 5.82
CA PRO A 88 8.31 15.21 4.63
C PRO A 88 9.52 14.30 4.85
N ASP A 89 10.58 14.80 5.49
CA ASP A 89 11.76 13.99 5.80
C ASP A 89 11.45 12.89 6.82
N PHE A 90 10.60 13.18 7.80
CA PHE A 90 10.13 12.19 8.75
C PHE A 90 9.29 11.09 8.09
N ILE A 91 8.40 11.43 7.17
CA ILE A 91 7.64 10.47 6.38
C ILE A 91 8.60 9.56 5.60
N MET A 92 9.59 10.13 4.92
CA MET A 92 10.58 9.37 4.16
C MET A 92 11.45 8.49 5.08
N GLU A 93 11.79 8.96 6.28
CA GLU A 93 12.46 8.14 7.31
C GLU A 93 11.62 6.92 7.70
N ARG A 94 10.29 7.07 7.84
CA ARG A 94 9.39 5.95 8.17
C ARG A 94 9.40 4.88 7.09
N PHE A 95 9.32 5.28 5.81
CA PHE A 95 9.44 4.36 4.68
C PHE A 95 10.82 3.69 4.64
N SER A 96 11.89 4.45 4.80
CA SER A 96 13.26 3.92 4.86
C SER A 96 13.42 2.87 5.97
N ASN A 97 12.91 3.17 7.17
CA ASN A 97 12.94 2.24 8.31
C ASN A 97 12.11 0.98 8.05
N PHE A 98 10.98 1.11 7.39
CA PHE A 98 10.14 -0.02 6.95
C PHE A 98 10.91 -0.95 6.01
N PHE A 99 11.44 -0.44 4.90
CA PHE A 99 12.16 -1.24 3.91
C PHE A 99 13.46 -1.83 4.45
N ASN A 100 14.23 -1.04 5.17
CA ASN A 100 15.47 -1.50 5.80
C ASN A 100 15.21 -2.58 6.86
N GLY A 101 14.17 -2.41 7.68
CA GLY A 101 13.78 -3.39 8.68
C GLY A 101 13.36 -4.72 8.06
N TYR A 102 12.58 -4.67 6.96
CA TYR A 102 12.20 -5.85 6.21
C TYR A 102 13.41 -6.52 5.55
N THR A 103 14.23 -5.74 4.82
CA THR A 103 15.43 -6.25 4.14
C THR A 103 16.39 -6.96 5.09
N LYS A 104 16.67 -6.37 6.26
CA LYS A 104 17.55 -6.99 7.27
C LYS A 104 17.02 -8.35 7.73
N ALA A 105 15.72 -8.44 8.02
CA ALA A 105 15.10 -9.70 8.46
C ALA A 105 15.09 -10.75 7.34
N PHE A 106 14.71 -10.36 6.13
CA PHE A 106 14.71 -11.22 4.95
C PHE A 106 16.12 -11.77 4.65
N ASN A 107 17.13 -10.89 4.62
CA ASN A 107 18.51 -11.27 4.40
C ASN A 107 19.03 -12.25 5.46
N LYS A 108 18.68 -12.02 6.74
CA LYS A 108 19.03 -12.94 7.83
C LYS A 108 18.39 -14.32 7.63
N GLN A 109 17.09 -14.35 7.33
CA GLN A 109 16.33 -15.60 7.14
C GLN A 109 16.86 -16.41 5.95
N HIS A 110 17.17 -15.75 4.84
CA HIS A 110 17.55 -16.39 3.59
C HIS A 110 19.06 -16.41 3.33
N LYS A 111 19.90 -16.10 4.35
CA LYS A 111 21.37 -16.06 4.27
C LYS A 111 21.89 -15.22 3.10
N ARG A 112 21.22 -14.10 2.84
CA ARG A 112 21.46 -13.17 1.74
C ARG A 112 22.15 -11.91 2.25
N LYS A 113 22.82 -11.17 1.36
CA LYS A 113 23.45 -9.86 1.63
C LYS A 113 23.03 -8.85 0.56
N GLY A 114 23.16 -7.56 0.87
CA GLY A 114 22.89 -6.45 -0.05
C GLY A 114 21.44 -6.01 -0.08
N SER A 115 21.13 -5.08 -0.97
CA SER A 115 19.80 -4.51 -1.15
C SER A 115 18.80 -5.57 -1.61
N LEU A 116 17.55 -5.44 -1.20
CA LEU A 116 16.45 -6.32 -1.61
C LEU A 116 15.51 -5.59 -2.56
N PHE A 117 15.25 -4.32 -2.30
CA PHE A 117 14.40 -3.46 -3.12
C PHE A 117 15.22 -2.69 -4.13
N MET A 118 14.60 -2.29 -5.24
CA MET A 118 15.17 -1.31 -6.15
C MET A 118 15.35 0.04 -5.45
N ASP A 119 16.31 0.83 -5.91
CA ASP A 119 16.80 2.03 -5.20
C ASP A 119 15.72 3.06 -4.94
N TYR A 120 14.73 3.18 -5.83
CA TYR A 120 13.67 4.18 -5.70
C TYR A 120 12.29 3.53 -5.59
N MET A 121 11.58 3.91 -4.52
CA MET A 121 10.16 3.67 -4.40
C MET A 121 9.43 4.55 -5.43
N LYS A 122 8.72 3.92 -6.34
CA LYS A 122 7.88 4.64 -7.31
C LYS A 122 6.59 5.07 -6.63
N ARG A 123 6.07 6.22 -7.04
CA ARG A 123 4.78 6.76 -6.59
C ARG A 123 4.06 7.43 -7.75
N VAL A 124 2.76 7.26 -7.78
CA VAL A 124 1.85 7.94 -8.69
C VAL A 124 0.79 8.64 -7.85
N GLU A 125 0.65 9.94 -8.03
CA GLU A 125 -0.41 10.73 -7.39
C GLU A 125 -1.75 10.39 -8.03
N ILE A 126 -2.80 10.27 -7.21
CA ILE A 126 -4.16 9.97 -7.63
C ILE A 126 -4.99 11.20 -7.31
N ASP A 127 -5.48 11.86 -8.34
CA ASP A 127 -6.08 13.20 -8.26
C ASP A 127 -7.59 13.23 -8.56
N ASN A 128 -8.18 12.10 -8.98
CA ASN A 128 -9.60 12.02 -9.27
C ASN A 128 -10.20 10.66 -8.94
N THR A 129 -11.54 10.64 -8.77
CA THR A 129 -12.29 9.44 -8.38
C THR A 129 -12.16 8.30 -9.38
N ASN A 130 -12.22 8.58 -10.69
CA ASN A 130 -12.12 7.53 -11.71
C ASN A 130 -10.77 6.81 -11.63
N GLN A 131 -9.67 7.58 -11.50
CA GLN A 131 -8.34 7.03 -11.33
C GLN A 131 -8.22 6.22 -10.03
N LEU A 132 -8.88 6.65 -8.96
CA LEU A 132 -8.91 5.98 -7.69
C LEU A 132 -9.61 4.62 -7.77
N LEU A 133 -10.79 4.56 -8.42
CA LEU A 133 -11.52 3.31 -8.66
C LEU A 133 -10.71 2.35 -9.54
N ALA A 134 -10.17 2.86 -10.66
CA ALA A 134 -9.34 2.09 -11.58
C ALA A 134 -8.07 1.55 -10.88
N THR A 135 -7.40 2.37 -10.05
CA THR A 135 -6.22 1.96 -9.29
C THR A 135 -6.54 0.89 -8.25
N THR A 136 -7.65 1.04 -7.52
CA THR A 136 -8.10 0.03 -6.54
C THR A 136 -8.34 -1.32 -7.24
N PHE A 137 -9.07 -1.30 -8.35
CA PHE A 137 -9.33 -2.47 -9.17
C PHE A 137 -8.03 -3.11 -9.68
N TYR A 138 -7.13 -2.31 -10.26
CA TYR A 138 -5.84 -2.77 -10.76
C TYR A 138 -5.03 -3.45 -9.65
N ILE A 139 -4.94 -2.84 -8.47
CA ILE A 139 -4.23 -3.40 -7.32
C ILE A 139 -4.79 -4.78 -6.96
N HIS A 140 -6.11 -4.93 -6.90
CA HIS A 140 -6.73 -6.21 -6.58
C HIS A 140 -6.56 -7.26 -7.69
N LYS A 141 -6.60 -6.84 -8.96
CA LYS A 141 -6.46 -7.73 -10.12
C LYS A 141 -5.00 -8.06 -10.48
N ASN A 142 -4.04 -7.44 -9.80
CA ASN A 142 -2.62 -7.54 -10.15
C ASN A 142 -2.10 -8.99 -10.13
N ALA A 143 -2.51 -9.82 -9.16
CA ALA A 143 -2.13 -11.23 -9.12
C ALA A 143 -2.68 -12.04 -10.31
N VAL A 144 -3.89 -11.73 -10.77
CA VAL A 144 -4.49 -12.34 -11.98
C VAL A 144 -3.73 -11.87 -13.22
N HIS A 145 -3.44 -10.57 -13.32
CA HIS A 145 -2.68 -9.98 -14.42
C HIS A 145 -1.31 -10.64 -14.60
N HIS A 146 -0.62 -10.93 -13.50
CA HIS A 146 0.67 -11.65 -13.52
C HIS A 146 0.55 -13.18 -13.58
N GLY A 147 -0.64 -13.73 -13.80
CA GLY A 147 -0.87 -15.16 -13.96
C GLY A 147 -0.60 -16.00 -12.70
N LEU A 148 -0.62 -15.38 -11.51
CA LEU A 148 -0.40 -16.06 -10.23
C LEU A 148 -1.65 -16.81 -9.74
N CYS A 149 -2.82 -16.38 -10.18
CA CYS A 149 -4.12 -17.02 -9.91
C CYS A 149 -5.08 -16.75 -11.06
N LYS A 150 -6.24 -17.45 -11.07
CA LYS A 150 -7.26 -17.27 -12.10
C LYS A 150 -8.27 -16.18 -11.74
N ASN A 151 -8.64 -16.09 -10.47
CA ASN A 151 -9.62 -15.13 -9.98
C ASN A 151 -9.00 -14.26 -8.88
N ILE A 152 -9.55 -13.07 -8.66
CA ILE A 152 -9.12 -12.15 -7.60
C ILE A 152 -9.25 -12.80 -6.22
N ASP A 153 -10.29 -13.60 -6.01
CA ASP A 153 -10.55 -14.33 -4.76
C ASP A 153 -9.49 -15.38 -4.41
N ASP A 154 -8.76 -15.88 -5.40
CA ASP A 154 -7.75 -16.93 -5.17
C ASP A 154 -6.46 -16.37 -4.54
N TRP A 155 -6.28 -15.02 -4.51
CA TRP A 155 -5.05 -14.39 -4.02
C TRP A 155 -5.21 -13.80 -2.61
N LYS A 156 -4.79 -14.55 -1.59
CA LYS A 156 -4.92 -14.16 -0.18
C LYS A 156 -4.07 -12.97 0.26
N TRP A 157 -3.05 -12.60 -0.51
CA TRP A 157 -2.14 -11.49 -0.20
C TRP A 157 -2.56 -10.19 -0.90
N SER A 158 -3.85 -9.91 -0.83
CA SER A 158 -4.52 -8.72 -1.35
C SER A 158 -5.51 -8.19 -0.31
N SER A 159 -5.79 -6.90 -0.34
CA SER A 159 -6.83 -6.30 0.49
C SER A 159 -8.25 -6.64 0.05
N TYR A 160 -8.45 -7.26 -1.12
CA TYR A 160 -9.77 -7.57 -1.66
C TYR A 160 -10.69 -8.26 -0.65
N HIS A 161 -10.22 -9.34 -0.01
CA HIS A 161 -11.00 -10.06 1.01
C HIS A 161 -11.33 -9.22 2.26
N THR A 162 -10.52 -8.20 2.54
CA THR A 162 -10.79 -7.30 3.66
C THR A 162 -12.02 -6.44 3.40
N PHE A 163 -12.29 -6.08 2.14
CA PHE A 163 -13.51 -5.36 1.74
C PHE A 163 -14.77 -6.21 1.90
N LEU A 164 -14.66 -7.52 1.75
CA LEU A 164 -15.78 -8.47 1.89
C LEU A 164 -16.00 -8.93 3.34
N SER A 165 -15.15 -8.47 4.28
CA SER A 165 -15.16 -8.92 5.67
C SER A 165 -15.67 -7.83 6.60
N GLU A 166 -16.45 -8.19 7.62
CA GLU A 166 -16.87 -7.30 8.70
C GLU A 166 -15.83 -7.19 9.84
N LYS A 167 -14.74 -7.93 9.76
CA LYS A 167 -13.69 -7.90 10.80
C LYS A 167 -13.05 -6.52 10.88
N ALA A 168 -12.66 -6.15 12.10
CA ALA A 168 -11.91 -4.90 12.34
C ALA A 168 -10.61 -4.88 11.52
N THR A 169 -10.31 -3.74 10.92
CA THR A 169 -9.16 -3.55 10.05
C THR A 169 -8.62 -2.12 10.17
N VAL A 170 -7.35 -1.93 9.85
CA VAL A 170 -6.73 -0.60 9.67
C VAL A 170 -6.98 -0.03 8.26
N LEU A 171 -7.48 -0.87 7.34
CA LEU A 171 -7.87 -0.43 6.01
C LEU A 171 -9.05 0.54 6.12
N LYS A 172 -9.02 1.63 5.37
CA LYS A 172 -10.15 2.57 5.27
C LYS A 172 -11.26 2.01 4.36
N ARG A 173 -11.74 0.82 4.73
CA ARG A 173 -12.70 0.04 3.95
C ARG A 173 -13.96 0.85 3.61
N GLU A 174 -14.56 1.48 4.61
CA GLU A 174 -15.82 2.22 4.43
C GLU A 174 -15.66 3.40 3.47
N VAL A 175 -14.53 4.11 3.56
CA VAL A 175 -14.21 5.23 2.66
C VAL A 175 -14.09 4.75 1.21
N VAL A 176 -13.39 3.66 0.99
CA VAL A 176 -13.21 3.11 -0.36
C VAL A 176 -14.52 2.56 -0.91
N LEU A 177 -15.30 1.84 -0.10
CA LEU A 177 -16.62 1.36 -0.52
C LEU A 177 -17.58 2.50 -0.88
N ASP A 178 -17.54 3.60 -0.13
CA ASP A 178 -18.35 4.79 -0.41
C ASP A 178 -18.00 5.39 -1.79
N TRP A 179 -16.74 5.39 -2.20
CA TRP A 179 -16.33 5.83 -3.54
C TRP A 179 -16.90 4.96 -4.66
N PHE A 180 -17.07 3.66 -4.40
CA PHE A 180 -17.72 2.76 -5.38
C PHE A 180 -19.23 2.87 -5.37
N GLY A 181 -19.84 3.51 -4.37
CA GLY A 181 -21.29 3.55 -4.18
C GLY A 181 -21.84 2.37 -3.35
N GLY A 182 -20.95 1.66 -2.63
CA GLY A 182 -21.26 0.54 -1.75
C GLY A 182 -20.65 -0.78 -2.17
N ILE A 183 -20.92 -1.81 -1.38
CA ILE A 183 -20.30 -3.14 -1.58
C ILE A 183 -20.78 -3.81 -2.88
N GLU A 184 -22.04 -3.64 -3.25
CA GLU A 184 -22.60 -4.24 -4.48
C GLU A 184 -21.92 -3.65 -5.73
N GLU A 185 -21.78 -2.33 -5.79
CA GLU A 185 -21.10 -1.65 -6.89
C GLU A 185 -19.58 -1.94 -6.91
N PHE A 186 -18.95 -2.09 -5.74
CA PHE A 186 -17.58 -2.56 -5.64
C PHE A 186 -17.42 -3.95 -6.28
N LEU A 187 -18.31 -4.89 -5.96
CA LEU A 187 -18.27 -6.23 -6.53
C LEU A 187 -18.53 -6.21 -8.04
N ASN A 188 -19.55 -5.46 -8.50
CA ASN A 188 -19.88 -5.30 -9.90
C ASN A 188 -18.69 -4.73 -10.68
N TYR A 189 -18.00 -3.73 -10.13
CA TYR A 189 -16.81 -3.12 -10.75
C TYR A 189 -15.68 -4.13 -10.89
N HIS A 190 -15.46 -4.98 -9.88
CA HIS A 190 -14.39 -6.00 -9.88
C HIS A 190 -14.68 -7.21 -10.78
N GLN A 191 -15.92 -7.39 -11.26
CA GLN A 191 -16.29 -8.42 -12.24
C GLN A 191 -16.11 -7.96 -13.70
N GLN A 192 -15.91 -6.66 -13.93
CA GLN A 192 -15.77 -6.13 -15.28
C GLN A 192 -14.44 -6.55 -15.92
N GLU A 193 -14.46 -6.79 -17.22
CA GLU A 193 -13.27 -6.85 -18.05
C GLU A 193 -12.84 -5.43 -18.44
N ILE A 194 -12.22 -4.73 -17.46
CA ILE A 194 -11.72 -3.37 -17.74
C ILE A 194 -10.41 -3.50 -18.51
N HIS A 195 -10.35 -2.91 -19.69
CA HIS A 195 -9.09 -2.70 -20.38
C HIS A 195 -8.27 -1.65 -19.63
N LEU A 196 -7.24 -2.11 -18.95
CA LEU A 196 -6.40 -1.34 -18.00
C LEU A 196 -5.53 -0.25 -18.67
N LYS A 197 -5.94 0.35 -19.79
CA LYS A 197 -5.16 1.40 -20.45
C LYS A 197 -4.84 2.60 -19.53
N GLU A 198 -5.69 2.89 -18.55
CA GLU A 198 -5.47 3.96 -17.56
C GLU A 198 -4.63 3.52 -16.36
N ALA A 199 -4.54 2.22 -16.09
CA ALA A 199 -3.76 1.66 -14.98
C ALA A 199 -2.31 1.29 -15.39
N ILE A 200 -1.98 1.23 -16.68
CA ILE A 200 -0.64 0.88 -17.20
C ILE A 200 0.44 1.87 -16.79
N ILE A 201 0.09 3.10 -16.39
CA ILE A 201 1.03 4.09 -15.83
C ILE A 201 1.69 3.60 -14.52
N LEU A 202 1.19 2.52 -13.92
CA LEU A 202 1.69 1.98 -12.64
C LEU A 202 2.80 0.92 -12.81
N GLU A 203 3.14 0.48 -14.01
CA GLU A 203 4.15 -0.57 -14.26
C GLU A 203 5.45 -0.07 -14.92
N GLU A 204 5.46 1.12 -15.51
CA GLU A 204 6.66 1.75 -16.06
C GLU A 204 7.41 2.57 -15.01
#